data_6cb6825a80d6ec5e6210cd177507e574
#
_entry.id   6cb6825a80d6ec5e6210cd177507e574
#
_cell.length_a   1.000
_cell.length_b   1.000
_cell.length_c   1.000
_cell.angle_alpha   90.00
_cell.angle_beta   90.00
_cell.angle_gamma   90.00
#
_symmetry.space_group_name_H-M   'P 1'
#
loop_
_entity.id
_entity.type
_entity.pdbx_description
1 polymer ?
#
loop_
_entity_poly.entity_id
_entity_poly.type
_entity_poly.pdbx_seq_one_letter_code
_entity_poly.pdbx_strand_id
1 'polypeptide(L)'
;MEVIAPKATRYISIDKELPTTPLQLENVEYYDMEVPPIGFENCSFDSVVSFQVIEHIEEDIDFVREVARVLRPGGKFVVSTPNAPMSLTRNPWHVREYNADELRNLLECHFSKVEAYGVVGNEKIMEYYRKNRQSVRKITRFDILDLQHRLPRKLLQFPYDVLNRLNRRSLHKKNTSLTESIVMSDYSIVPYKAGMECFDLFFVATK
;
A
#
# COMPACT_ATOMS: atom_id res chain seq x y z
N MET A 1 5.57 12.51 -0.54
CA MET A 1 6.80 13.30 -0.32
C MET A 1 6.51 14.80 -0.20
N GLU A 2 5.89 15.47 -1.16
CA GLU A 2 5.63 16.93 -1.19
C GLU A 2 4.94 17.51 0.05
N VAL A 3 4.14 16.72 0.77
CA VAL A 3 3.42 17.15 1.97
C VAL A 3 4.25 16.95 3.25
N ILE A 4 5.11 15.95 3.29
CA ILE A 4 5.85 15.53 4.50
C ILE A 4 7.23 16.18 4.54
N ALA A 5 7.96 16.15 3.42
CA ALA A 5 9.33 16.64 3.37
C ALA A 5 9.50 18.11 3.83
N PRO A 6 8.60 19.06 3.48
CA PRO A 6 8.72 20.44 3.97
C PRO A 6 8.56 20.61 5.49
N LYS A 7 8.05 19.57 6.18
CA LYS A 7 7.81 19.60 7.65
C LYS A 7 8.91 18.89 8.43
N ALA A 8 9.83 18.24 7.74
CA ALA A 8 10.95 17.51 8.34
C ALA A 8 12.21 18.41 8.37
N THR A 9 13.02 18.27 9.39
CA THR A 9 14.36 18.88 9.42
C THR A 9 15.27 18.22 8.39
N ARG A 10 15.15 16.90 8.24
CA ARG A 10 15.84 16.07 7.25
C ARG A 10 14.88 15.00 6.75
N TYR A 11 14.79 14.82 5.46
CA TYR A 11 13.94 13.80 4.83
C TYR A 11 14.79 12.89 3.95
N ILE A 12 14.73 11.60 4.21
CA ILE A 12 15.40 10.56 3.43
C ILE A 12 14.36 9.82 2.60
N SER A 13 14.55 9.81 1.30
CA SER A 13 13.76 8.99 0.37
C SER A 13 14.59 7.80 -0.10
N ILE A 14 14.05 6.61 0.12
CA ILE A 14 14.68 5.35 -0.31
C ILE A 14 13.78 4.72 -1.37
N ASP A 15 14.34 4.36 -2.50
CA ASP A 15 13.68 3.60 -3.55
C ASP A 15 14.74 2.78 -4.33
N LYS A 16 14.32 1.72 -5.01
CA LYS A 16 15.16 0.95 -5.95
C LYS A 16 15.48 1.75 -7.20
N GLU A 17 14.64 2.71 -7.55
CA GLU A 17 14.82 3.60 -8.71
C GLU A 17 14.63 5.04 -8.25
N LEU A 18 15.65 5.85 -8.43
CA LEU A 18 15.57 7.27 -8.11
C LEU A 18 14.57 7.98 -9.04
N PRO A 19 13.80 8.95 -8.52
CA PRO A 19 12.82 9.67 -9.32
C PRO A 19 13.54 10.48 -10.42
N THR A 20 13.02 10.42 -11.64
CA THR A 20 13.53 11.21 -12.78
C THR A 20 13.40 12.71 -12.56
N THR A 21 12.47 13.12 -11.72
CA THR A 21 12.25 14.52 -11.35
C THR A 21 12.19 14.62 -9.82
N PRO A 22 13.36 14.71 -9.18
CA PRO A 22 13.44 14.77 -7.72
C PRO A 22 12.86 16.09 -7.20
N LEU A 23 12.25 16.05 -6.01
CA LEU A 23 11.79 17.24 -5.31
C LEU A 23 13.00 18.09 -4.89
N GLN A 24 13.03 19.33 -5.35
CA GLN A 24 14.14 20.26 -5.12
C GLN A 24 13.94 20.99 -3.77
N LEU A 25 14.28 20.30 -2.67
CA LEU A 25 14.32 20.87 -1.32
C LEU A 25 15.67 20.54 -0.68
N GLU A 26 16.26 21.49 0.02
CA GLU A 26 17.60 21.36 0.63
C GLU A 26 17.67 20.27 1.71
N ASN A 27 16.54 19.95 2.33
CA ASN A 27 16.44 18.95 3.39
C ASN A 27 16.10 17.54 2.87
N VAL A 28 16.04 17.30 1.55
CA VAL A 28 15.68 16.01 0.96
C VAL A 28 16.90 15.34 0.37
N GLU A 29 17.15 14.13 0.80
CA GLU A 29 18.20 13.25 0.27
C GLU A 29 17.56 12.00 -0.34
N TYR A 30 18.12 11.52 -1.45
CA TYR A 30 17.64 10.34 -2.17
C TYR A 30 18.69 9.24 -2.15
N TYR A 31 18.29 8.04 -1.81
CA TYR A 31 19.14 6.85 -1.80
C TYR A 31 18.54 5.75 -2.67
N ASP A 32 19.33 5.30 -3.64
CA ASP A 32 19.06 4.06 -4.38
C ASP A 32 19.41 2.89 -3.45
N MET A 33 18.36 2.22 -2.95
CA MET A 33 18.52 1.18 -1.94
C MET A 33 17.36 0.19 -2.01
N GLU A 34 17.70 -1.08 -2.06
CA GLU A 34 16.74 -2.17 -1.85
C GLU A 34 16.64 -2.49 -0.35
N VAL A 35 15.43 -2.62 0.15
CA VAL A 35 15.17 -2.92 1.57
C VAL A 35 14.42 -4.23 1.71
N PRO A 36 14.70 -5.05 2.77
CA PRO A 36 15.77 -4.93 3.76
C PRO A 36 17.15 -5.34 3.20
N PRO A 37 18.29 -4.94 3.84
CA PRO A 37 18.41 -4.14 5.05
C PRO A 37 18.23 -2.63 4.80
N ILE A 38 18.00 -1.85 5.86
CA ILE A 38 17.99 -0.39 5.80
C ILE A 38 19.39 0.12 6.19
N GLY A 39 20.13 0.70 5.23
CA GLY A 39 21.54 1.09 5.35
C GLY A 39 21.82 2.30 6.25
N PHE A 40 21.09 2.48 7.35
CA PHE A 40 21.28 3.55 8.33
C PHE A 40 21.52 2.99 9.73
N GLU A 41 22.12 3.81 10.59
CA GLU A 41 22.43 3.45 11.97
C GLU A 41 21.19 3.22 12.83
N ASN A 42 21.36 2.53 13.94
CA ASN A 42 20.32 2.33 14.95
C ASN A 42 19.85 3.69 15.49
N CYS A 43 18.55 3.83 15.72
CA CYS A 43 17.95 5.01 16.33
C CYS A 43 18.29 6.33 15.62
N SER A 44 18.36 6.33 14.28
CA SER A 44 18.68 7.50 13.47
C SER A 44 17.46 8.30 13.01
N PHE A 45 16.25 7.74 13.11
CA PHE A 45 15.02 8.39 12.64
C PHE A 45 13.98 8.57 13.74
N ASP A 46 13.26 9.69 13.68
CA ASP A 46 12.08 9.95 14.52
C ASP A 46 10.82 9.30 13.94
N SER A 47 10.77 9.18 12.61
CA SER A 47 9.63 8.57 11.92
C SER A 47 10.09 7.88 10.64
N VAL A 48 9.45 6.76 10.33
CA VAL A 48 9.55 6.06 9.04
C VAL A 48 8.16 5.98 8.45
N VAL A 49 8.03 6.24 7.15
CA VAL A 49 6.78 6.10 6.40
C VAL A 49 6.97 5.12 5.25
N SER A 50 6.02 4.21 5.06
CA SER A 50 6.03 3.21 3.99
C SER A 50 4.61 3.05 3.46
N PHE A 51 4.36 3.57 2.26
CA PHE A 51 3.03 3.55 1.65
C PHE A 51 3.05 2.67 0.40
N GLN A 52 2.27 1.61 0.41
CA GLN A 52 2.13 0.65 -0.70
C GLN A 52 3.49 0.03 -1.10
N VAL A 53 4.25 -0.42 -0.10
CA VAL A 53 5.59 -1.02 -0.29
C VAL A 53 5.68 -2.41 0.33
N ILE A 54 5.18 -2.60 1.55
CA ILE A 54 5.35 -3.84 2.31
C ILE A 54 4.77 -5.08 1.58
N GLU A 55 3.73 -4.89 0.76
CA GLU A 55 3.15 -5.95 -0.07
C GLU A 55 4.08 -6.46 -1.17
N HIS A 56 5.13 -5.71 -1.49
CA HIS A 56 6.15 -6.07 -2.49
C HIS A 56 7.41 -6.70 -1.88
N ILE A 57 7.53 -6.69 -0.55
CA ILE A 57 8.73 -7.17 0.15
C ILE A 57 8.58 -8.66 0.48
N GLU A 58 9.56 -9.48 0.07
CA GLU A 58 9.56 -10.93 0.37
C GLU A 58 9.88 -11.19 1.84
N GLU A 59 10.88 -10.49 2.38
CA GLU A 59 11.33 -10.59 3.77
C GLU A 59 10.66 -9.52 4.66
N ASP A 60 9.35 -9.51 4.71
CA ASP A 60 8.55 -8.53 5.44
C ASP A 60 8.85 -8.45 6.94
N ILE A 61 9.14 -9.58 7.59
CA ILE A 61 9.54 -9.65 9.00
C ILE A 61 10.86 -8.90 9.21
N ASP A 62 11.83 -9.14 8.35
CA ASP A 62 13.14 -8.48 8.41
C ASP A 62 13.01 -6.99 8.11
N PHE A 63 12.15 -6.61 7.17
CA PHE A 63 11.86 -5.22 6.89
C PHE A 63 11.29 -4.50 8.11
N VAL A 64 10.28 -5.05 8.77
CA VAL A 64 9.68 -4.46 9.97
C VAL A 64 10.68 -4.39 11.13
N ARG A 65 11.55 -5.41 11.29
CA ARG A 65 12.65 -5.40 12.26
C ARG A 65 13.65 -4.28 11.98
N GLU A 66 14.04 -4.08 10.73
CA GLU A 66 14.96 -3.03 10.31
C GLU A 66 14.36 -1.62 10.52
N VAL A 67 13.07 -1.44 10.19
CA VAL A 67 12.35 -0.19 10.50
C VAL A 67 12.38 0.09 12.00
N ALA A 68 12.07 -0.92 12.81
CA ALA A 68 12.15 -0.77 14.27
C ALA A 68 13.58 -0.48 14.74
N ARG A 69 14.61 -1.07 14.12
CA ARG A 69 16.01 -0.83 14.47
C ARG A 69 16.42 0.62 14.25
N VAL A 70 16.09 1.18 13.09
CA VAL A 70 16.50 2.55 12.73
C VAL A 70 15.68 3.62 13.43
N LEU A 71 14.50 3.31 13.94
CA LEU A 71 13.68 4.24 14.72
C LEU A 71 14.25 4.44 16.12
N ARG A 72 14.19 5.68 16.63
CA ARG A 72 14.46 6.03 18.01
C ARG A 72 13.40 5.45 18.95
N PRO A 73 13.70 5.25 20.25
CA PRO A 73 12.67 4.97 21.24
C PRO A 73 11.56 6.04 21.20
N GLY A 74 10.31 5.60 21.13
CA GLY A 74 9.14 6.47 20.93
C GLY A 74 8.93 6.94 19.48
N GLY A 75 9.81 6.59 18.55
CA GLY A 75 9.67 6.87 17.13
C GLY A 75 8.50 6.13 16.50
N LYS A 76 8.00 6.64 15.37
CA LYS A 76 6.78 6.15 14.73
C LYS A 76 7.04 5.54 13.36
N PHE A 77 6.44 4.39 13.13
CA PHE A 77 6.30 3.78 11.82
C PHE A 77 4.88 3.96 11.30
N VAL A 78 4.72 4.64 10.17
CA VAL A 78 3.44 4.81 9.49
C VAL A 78 3.45 3.96 8.23
N VAL A 79 2.58 2.98 8.17
CA VAL A 79 2.53 2.03 7.05
C VAL A 79 1.13 1.96 6.46
N SER A 80 1.04 1.92 5.12
CA SER A 80 -0.19 1.56 4.43
C SER A 80 0.06 0.47 3.40
N THR A 81 -0.96 -0.39 3.22
CA THR A 81 -0.95 -1.51 2.27
C THR A 81 -2.39 -1.86 1.88
N PRO A 82 -2.64 -2.45 0.70
CA PRO A 82 -3.98 -2.89 0.33
C PRO A 82 -4.58 -3.83 1.36
N ASN A 83 -5.89 -3.69 1.59
CA ASN A 83 -6.64 -4.59 2.47
C ASN A 83 -7.10 -5.82 1.67
N ALA A 84 -6.52 -6.99 1.93
CA ALA A 84 -6.78 -8.23 1.19
C ALA A 84 -8.28 -8.55 0.99
N PRO A 85 -9.18 -8.41 1.98
CA PRO A 85 -10.62 -8.61 1.80
C PRO A 85 -11.27 -7.71 0.75
N MET A 86 -10.67 -6.57 0.41
CA MET A 86 -11.18 -5.64 -0.60
C MET A 86 -10.55 -5.83 -1.98
N SER A 87 -9.52 -6.65 -2.10
CA SER A 87 -8.91 -6.99 -3.38
C SER A 87 -9.88 -7.77 -4.27
N LEU A 88 -10.01 -7.35 -5.51
CA LEU A 88 -10.95 -7.96 -6.47
C LEU A 88 -10.35 -9.16 -7.21
N THR A 89 -9.03 -9.17 -7.34
CA THR A 89 -8.22 -10.23 -7.96
C THR A 89 -6.86 -10.26 -7.30
N ARG A 90 -6.18 -11.40 -7.38
CA ARG A 90 -4.78 -11.48 -6.99
C ARG A 90 -3.93 -10.54 -7.85
N ASN A 91 -3.21 -9.63 -7.23
CA ASN A 91 -2.21 -8.82 -7.92
C ASN A 91 -0.89 -9.61 -8.02
N PRO A 92 -0.41 -9.98 -9.21
CA PRO A 92 0.81 -10.79 -9.35
C PRO A 92 2.10 -10.02 -9.03
N TRP A 93 2.02 -8.68 -8.89
CA TRP A 93 3.12 -7.84 -8.45
C TRP A 93 3.27 -7.81 -6.94
N HIS A 94 2.19 -8.14 -6.18
CA HIS A 94 2.26 -8.29 -4.73
C HIS A 94 2.82 -9.67 -4.35
N VAL A 95 3.76 -9.67 -3.44
CA VAL A 95 4.24 -10.91 -2.79
C VAL A 95 3.14 -11.43 -1.89
N ARG A 96 2.51 -10.51 -1.14
CA ARG A 96 1.49 -10.76 -0.14
C ARG A 96 0.52 -9.58 -0.08
N GLU A 97 -0.72 -9.86 0.27
CA GLU A 97 -1.67 -8.86 0.73
C GLU A 97 -2.12 -9.23 2.14
N TYR A 98 -2.29 -8.23 3.00
CA TYR A 98 -2.59 -8.41 4.41
C TYR A 98 -4.06 -8.17 4.70
N ASN A 99 -4.62 -8.93 5.65
CA ASN A 99 -5.74 -8.46 6.43
C ASN A 99 -5.24 -7.68 7.66
N ALA A 100 -6.16 -7.04 8.38
CA ALA A 100 -5.79 -6.18 9.50
C ALA A 100 -5.11 -6.92 10.67
N ASP A 101 -5.52 -8.16 10.93
CA ASP A 101 -4.95 -8.96 12.02
C ASP A 101 -3.54 -9.44 11.67
N GLU A 102 -3.31 -9.85 10.42
CA GLU A 102 -1.98 -10.25 9.94
C GLU A 102 -0.98 -9.08 10.02
N LEU A 103 -1.36 -7.89 9.55
CA LEU A 103 -0.49 -6.73 9.62
C LEU A 103 -0.24 -6.29 11.07
N ARG A 104 -1.28 -6.33 11.92
CA ARG A 104 -1.17 -6.04 13.35
C ARG A 104 -0.16 -6.98 14.02
N ASN A 105 -0.34 -8.28 13.85
CA ASN A 105 0.53 -9.29 14.46
C ASN A 105 1.98 -9.11 14.02
N LEU A 106 2.23 -8.80 12.75
CA LEU A 106 3.57 -8.52 12.24
C LEU A 106 4.22 -7.32 12.93
N LEU A 107 3.46 -6.22 13.10
CA LEU A 107 3.97 -5.01 13.74
C LEU A 107 4.17 -5.17 15.25
N GLU A 108 3.27 -5.87 15.95
CA GLU A 108 3.33 -6.09 17.40
C GLU A 108 4.55 -6.92 17.82
N CYS A 109 5.22 -7.64 16.90
CA CYS A 109 6.49 -8.31 17.17
C CYS A 109 7.64 -7.34 17.52
N HIS A 110 7.58 -6.08 17.05
CA HIS A 110 8.69 -5.14 17.14
C HIS A 110 8.31 -3.77 17.71
N PHE A 111 7.00 -3.49 17.85
CA PHE A 111 6.48 -2.20 18.30
C PHE A 111 5.63 -2.35 19.56
N SER A 112 5.81 -1.43 20.50
CA SER A 112 5.13 -1.46 21.80
C SER A 112 3.65 -1.06 21.73
N LYS A 113 3.27 -0.27 20.73
CA LYS A 113 1.90 0.18 20.49
C LYS A 113 1.60 0.16 18.99
N VAL A 114 0.46 -0.40 18.60
CA VAL A 114 0.00 -0.45 17.21
C VAL A 114 -1.43 0.08 17.13
N GLU A 115 -1.61 1.19 16.45
CA GLU A 115 -2.90 1.84 16.20
C GLU A 115 -3.32 1.56 14.76
N ALA A 116 -4.50 0.98 14.60
CA ALA A 116 -5.03 0.58 13.30
C ALA A 116 -6.08 1.56 12.80
N TYR A 117 -5.94 1.96 11.56
CA TYR A 117 -6.89 2.76 10.80
C TYR A 117 -7.15 2.08 9.45
N GLY A 118 -8.23 2.50 8.80
CA GLY A 118 -8.54 2.08 7.43
C GLY A 118 -8.84 3.28 6.55
N VAL A 119 -8.46 3.19 5.29
CA VAL A 119 -8.83 4.16 4.26
C VAL A 119 -10.18 3.76 3.68
N VAL A 120 -11.19 4.58 3.91
CA VAL A 120 -12.56 4.36 3.43
C VAL A 120 -12.93 5.38 2.37
N GLY A 121 -13.80 5.00 1.44
CA GLY A 121 -14.39 5.90 0.47
C GLY A 121 -15.83 6.27 0.87
N ASN A 122 -16.27 7.45 0.44
CA ASN A 122 -17.67 7.82 0.54
C ASN A 122 -18.55 6.98 -0.43
N GLU A 123 -19.87 7.24 -0.46
CA GLU A 123 -20.79 6.48 -1.30
C GLU A 123 -20.42 6.52 -2.80
N LYS A 124 -19.87 7.62 -3.29
CA LYS A 124 -19.41 7.74 -4.68
C LYS A 124 -18.28 6.77 -5.00
N ILE A 125 -17.30 6.65 -4.10
CA ILE A 125 -16.19 5.69 -4.21
C ILE A 125 -16.71 4.26 -4.12
N MET A 126 -17.64 3.99 -3.19
CA MET A 126 -18.24 2.67 -3.02
C MET A 126 -19.08 2.26 -4.24
N GLU A 127 -19.76 3.20 -4.89
CA GLU A 127 -20.46 2.95 -6.16
C GLU A 127 -19.48 2.54 -7.26
N TYR A 128 -18.38 3.29 -7.41
CA TYR A 128 -17.33 2.94 -8.37
C TYR A 128 -16.73 1.55 -8.08
N TYR A 129 -16.43 1.26 -6.84
CA TYR A 129 -15.91 -0.05 -6.41
C TYR A 129 -16.90 -1.18 -6.76
N ARG A 130 -18.19 -1.03 -6.46
CA ARG A 130 -19.21 -2.04 -6.79
C ARG A 130 -19.30 -2.28 -8.30
N LYS A 131 -19.26 -1.22 -9.12
CA LYS A 131 -19.24 -1.33 -10.60
C LYS A 131 -17.99 -2.07 -11.08
N ASN A 132 -16.83 -1.72 -10.53
CA ASN A 132 -15.58 -2.41 -10.83
C ASN A 132 -15.64 -3.90 -10.43
N ARG A 133 -16.11 -4.20 -9.23
CA ARG A 133 -16.30 -5.58 -8.74
C ARG A 133 -17.19 -6.40 -9.65
N GLN A 134 -18.28 -5.83 -10.15
CA GLN A 134 -19.15 -6.50 -11.12
C GLN A 134 -18.45 -6.75 -12.46
N SER A 135 -17.66 -5.79 -12.93
CA SER A 135 -16.87 -5.95 -14.17
C SER A 135 -15.82 -7.06 -14.03
N VAL A 136 -15.06 -7.03 -12.95
CA VAL A 136 -14.04 -8.04 -12.65
C VAL A 136 -14.66 -9.43 -12.53
N ARG A 137 -15.77 -9.57 -11.79
CA ARG A 137 -16.49 -10.85 -11.65
C ARG A 137 -16.95 -11.44 -13.01
N LYS A 138 -17.31 -10.61 -13.99
CA LYS A 138 -17.66 -11.08 -15.33
C LYS A 138 -16.46 -11.67 -16.07
N ILE A 139 -15.26 -11.16 -15.82
CA ILE A 139 -14.02 -11.64 -16.42
C ILE A 139 -13.55 -12.90 -15.70
N THR A 140 -13.46 -12.85 -14.37
CA THR A 140 -12.93 -13.94 -13.55
C THR A 140 -13.84 -15.18 -13.52
N ARG A 141 -15.13 -15.06 -13.84
CA ARG A 141 -16.02 -16.23 -13.95
C ARG A 141 -15.57 -17.26 -15.00
N PHE A 142 -14.71 -16.87 -15.95
CA PHE A 142 -14.15 -17.77 -16.95
C PHE A 142 -12.88 -18.48 -16.45
N ASP A 143 -12.34 -18.07 -15.29
CA ASP A 143 -11.21 -18.74 -14.65
C ASP A 143 -11.67 -19.95 -13.82
N ILE A 144 -12.28 -20.93 -14.51
CA ILE A 144 -12.84 -22.15 -13.89
C ILE A 144 -11.75 -22.99 -13.21
N LEU A 145 -10.50 -22.89 -13.68
CA LEU A 145 -9.36 -23.63 -13.15
C LEU A 145 -8.64 -22.88 -12.03
N ASP A 146 -9.12 -21.71 -11.67
CA ASP A 146 -8.50 -20.83 -10.65
C ASP A 146 -7.01 -20.57 -10.95
N LEU A 147 -6.71 -20.27 -12.20
CA LEU A 147 -5.35 -20.06 -12.69
C LEU A 147 -4.67 -18.89 -12.00
N GLN A 148 -5.44 -17.86 -11.62
CA GLN A 148 -4.92 -16.70 -10.89
C GLN A 148 -4.25 -17.07 -9.56
N HIS A 149 -4.68 -18.16 -8.88
CA HIS A 149 -4.08 -18.62 -7.63
C HIS A 149 -3.09 -19.78 -7.81
N ARG A 150 -3.20 -20.54 -8.91
CA ARG A 150 -2.38 -21.72 -9.16
C ARG A 150 -1.12 -21.45 -9.96
N LEU A 151 -1.15 -20.47 -10.85
CA LEU A 151 0.02 -20.15 -11.66
C LEU A 151 1.06 -19.34 -10.89
N PRO A 152 2.35 -19.52 -11.24
CA PRO A 152 3.42 -18.66 -10.73
C PRO A 152 3.17 -17.18 -11.04
N ARG A 153 3.47 -16.28 -10.10
CA ARG A 153 3.26 -14.83 -10.23
C ARG A 153 3.79 -14.27 -11.56
N LYS A 154 5.01 -14.65 -11.96
CA LYS A 154 5.67 -14.18 -13.18
C LYS A 154 4.87 -14.47 -14.47
N LEU A 155 4.14 -15.60 -14.52
CA LEU A 155 3.31 -15.94 -15.67
C LEU A 155 1.99 -15.15 -15.71
N LEU A 156 1.54 -14.63 -14.57
CA LEU A 156 0.31 -13.85 -14.45
C LEU A 156 0.50 -12.36 -14.72
N GLN A 157 1.72 -11.83 -14.63
CA GLN A 157 1.98 -10.39 -14.75
C GLN A 157 1.48 -9.81 -16.07
N PHE A 158 1.90 -10.39 -17.20
CA PHE A 158 1.49 -9.90 -18.52
C PHE A 158 -0.02 -9.96 -18.76
N PRO A 159 -0.72 -11.12 -18.58
CA PRO A 159 -2.18 -11.17 -18.73
C PRO A 159 -2.92 -10.25 -17.76
N TYR A 160 -2.45 -10.11 -16.52
CA TYR A 160 -3.02 -9.21 -15.54
C TYR A 160 -2.95 -7.75 -16.01
N ASP A 161 -1.79 -7.29 -16.49
CA ASP A 161 -1.61 -5.92 -16.95
C ASP A 161 -2.50 -5.60 -18.15
N VAL A 162 -2.61 -6.53 -19.10
CA VAL A 162 -3.49 -6.38 -20.26
C VAL A 162 -4.95 -6.29 -19.83
N LEU A 163 -5.42 -7.23 -19.02
CA LEU A 163 -6.81 -7.28 -18.54
C LEU A 163 -7.15 -6.07 -17.68
N ASN A 164 -6.24 -5.67 -16.79
CA ASN A 164 -6.43 -4.50 -15.94
C ASN A 164 -6.53 -3.21 -16.76
N ARG A 165 -5.66 -3.06 -17.78
CA ARG A 165 -5.70 -1.92 -18.70
C ARG A 165 -7.01 -1.87 -19.49
N LEU A 166 -7.48 -3.02 -19.99
CA LEU A 166 -8.75 -3.11 -20.72
C LEU A 166 -9.94 -2.81 -19.80
N ASN A 167 -9.96 -3.36 -18.60
CA ASN A 167 -11.00 -3.12 -17.61
C ASN A 167 -11.06 -1.62 -17.23
N ARG A 168 -9.92 -1.00 -16.92
CA ARG A 168 -9.84 0.45 -16.61
C ARG A 168 -10.36 1.31 -17.77
N ARG A 169 -9.96 1.01 -19.01
CA ARG A 169 -10.46 1.73 -20.19
C ARG A 169 -11.98 1.58 -20.36
N SER A 170 -12.52 0.37 -20.17
CA SER A 170 -13.95 0.09 -20.24
C SER A 170 -14.74 0.82 -19.15
N LEU A 171 -14.24 0.78 -17.91
CA LEU A 171 -14.86 1.48 -16.78
C LEU A 171 -14.83 3.00 -16.97
N HIS A 172 -13.71 3.54 -17.43
CA HIS A 172 -13.59 4.97 -17.70
C HIS A 172 -14.60 5.42 -18.78
N LYS A 173 -14.67 4.71 -19.91
CA LYS A 173 -15.65 5.03 -20.97
C LYS A 173 -17.11 4.99 -20.51
N LYS A 174 -17.45 4.06 -19.60
CA LYS A 174 -18.82 3.87 -19.10
C LYS A 174 -19.18 4.79 -17.93
N ASN A 175 -18.21 5.31 -17.23
CA ASN A 175 -18.42 6.07 -15.99
C ASN A 175 -17.55 7.35 -15.96
N THR A 176 -17.32 7.99 -17.10
CA THR A 176 -16.44 9.16 -17.21
C THR A 176 -16.80 10.23 -16.19
N SER A 177 -18.08 10.62 -16.11
CA SER A 177 -18.55 11.63 -15.15
C SER A 177 -18.28 11.24 -13.68
N LEU A 178 -18.44 9.96 -13.34
CA LEU A 178 -18.16 9.48 -11.98
C LEU A 178 -16.66 9.50 -11.68
N THR A 179 -15.84 8.96 -12.59
CA THR A 179 -14.38 8.89 -12.39
C THR A 179 -13.71 10.26 -12.36
N GLU A 180 -14.15 11.20 -13.18
CA GLU A 180 -13.65 12.58 -13.21
C GLU A 180 -14.07 13.39 -11.97
N SER A 181 -15.14 12.99 -11.30
CA SER A 181 -15.61 13.65 -10.08
C SER A 181 -14.94 13.17 -8.80
N ILE A 182 -14.10 12.10 -8.86
CA ILE A 182 -13.41 11.58 -7.69
C ILE A 182 -12.24 12.50 -7.32
N VAL A 183 -12.23 12.92 -6.06
CA VAL A 183 -11.18 13.78 -5.48
C VAL A 183 -10.67 13.20 -4.16
N MET A 184 -9.53 13.69 -3.68
CA MET A 184 -8.94 13.21 -2.42
C MET A 184 -9.87 13.31 -1.22
N SER A 185 -10.74 14.32 -1.15
CA SER A 185 -11.73 14.49 -0.09
C SER A 185 -12.85 13.45 -0.09
N ASP A 186 -12.94 12.60 -1.11
CA ASP A 186 -13.87 11.46 -1.14
C ASP A 186 -13.37 10.27 -0.31
N TYR A 187 -12.11 10.33 0.13
CA TYR A 187 -11.48 9.32 1.00
C TYR A 187 -11.29 9.87 2.41
N SER A 188 -11.34 8.99 3.39
CA SER A 188 -11.10 9.32 4.79
C SER A 188 -10.30 8.21 5.47
N ILE A 189 -9.43 8.60 6.42
CA ILE A 189 -8.75 7.67 7.31
C ILE A 189 -9.54 7.65 8.61
N VAL A 190 -10.03 6.47 9.00
CA VAL A 190 -10.85 6.30 10.20
C VAL A 190 -10.31 5.16 11.07
N PRO A 191 -10.52 5.17 12.40
CA PRO A 191 -10.12 4.07 13.26
C PRO A 191 -10.70 2.75 12.75
N TYR A 192 -9.84 1.73 12.65
CA TYR A 192 -10.24 0.42 12.14
C TYR A 192 -11.14 -0.31 13.14
N LYS A 193 -12.21 -0.90 12.62
CA LYS A 193 -13.10 -1.81 13.34
C LYS A 193 -13.15 -3.15 12.63
N ALA A 194 -13.21 -4.24 13.37
CA ALA A 194 -13.29 -5.57 12.81
C ALA A 194 -14.44 -5.70 11.81
N GLY A 195 -14.14 -6.26 10.63
CA GLY A 195 -15.10 -6.41 9.54
C GLY A 195 -15.41 -5.14 8.74
N MET A 196 -14.70 -4.04 8.99
CA MET A 196 -14.89 -2.80 8.24
C MET A 196 -14.39 -2.95 6.79
N GLU A 197 -15.20 -2.49 5.84
CA GLU A 197 -14.80 -2.38 4.43
C GLU A 197 -13.91 -1.12 4.27
N CYS A 198 -12.59 -1.30 4.24
CA CYS A 198 -11.62 -0.25 3.92
C CYS A 198 -10.70 -0.73 2.80
N PHE A 199 -10.35 0.17 1.88
CA PHE A 199 -9.53 -0.15 0.70
C PHE A 199 -8.10 -0.47 1.08
N ASP A 200 -7.53 0.37 1.95
CA ASP A 200 -6.19 0.19 2.47
C ASP A 200 -6.22 0.10 4.00
N LEU A 201 -5.33 -0.70 4.51
CA LEU A 201 -4.93 -0.67 5.92
C LEU A 201 -3.96 0.49 6.10
N PHE A 202 -4.14 1.25 7.17
CA PHE A 202 -3.27 2.37 7.54
C PHE A 202 -2.94 2.25 9.02
N PHE A 203 -1.69 1.92 9.33
CA PHE A 203 -1.27 1.63 10.69
C PHE A 203 -0.21 2.60 11.17
N VAL A 204 -0.25 2.93 12.45
CA VAL A 204 0.76 3.72 13.15
C VAL A 204 1.30 2.89 14.29
N ALA A 205 2.56 2.48 14.18
CA ALA A 205 3.25 1.70 15.19
C ALA A 205 4.27 2.57 15.93
N THR A 206 4.36 2.44 17.24
CA THR A 206 5.30 3.20 18.09
C THR A 206 6.31 2.24 18.71
N LYS A 207 7.59 2.54 18.57
CA LYS A 207 8.71 1.77 19.15
C LYS A 207 8.81 1.95 20.65
#